data_9473d7dd423f3bfdcd81ca0c609915c9
#
_entry.id   9473d7dd423f3bfdcd81ca0c609915c9
#
_cell.length_a   1.000
_cell.length_b   1.000
_cell.length_c   1.000
_cell.angle_alpha   90.00
_cell.angle_beta   90.00
_cell.angle_gamma   90.00
#
_symmetry.space_group_name_H-M   'P 1'
#
loop_
_entity.id
_entity.type
_entity.pdbx_description
1 polymer ?
#
loop_
_entity_poly.entity_id
_entity_poly.type
_entity_poly.pdbx_seq_one_letter_code
_entity_poly.pdbx_strand_id
1 'polypeptide(L)'
;MNAGDVYRLIQDIRAEFGTTKKIWIYTGHIFEELTGAAKQAALASDVVVDGPFIAAKKDFRLAFRGSSNQRIIDVKRTLDAQKIIELNV
;
A
#
# COMPACT_ATOMS: atom_id res chain seq x y z
N MET A 1 7.42 9.28 -11.04
CA MET A 1 6.15 8.63 -11.45
C MET A 1 5.04 9.16 -10.55
N ASN A 2 3.97 9.68 -11.12
CA ASN A 2 2.84 10.19 -10.34
C ASN A 2 1.82 9.07 -10.04
N ALA A 3 0.82 9.37 -9.21
CA ALA A 3 -0.16 8.38 -8.79
C ALA A 3 -1.01 7.82 -9.94
N GLY A 4 -1.30 8.64 -10.95
CA GLY A 4 -2.03 8.20 -12.13
C GLY A 4 -1.23 7.19 -12.96
N ASP A 5 0.09 7.40 -13.07
CA ASP A 5 0.98 6.47 -13.76
C ASP A 5 1.09 5.15 -12.99
N VAL A 6 1.15 5.22 -11.66
CA VAL A 6 1.19 4.02 -10.81
C VAL A 6 -0.09 3.22 -10.97
N TYR A 7 -1.24 3.87 -10.94
CA TYR A 7 -2.53 3.20 -11.11
C TYR A 7 -2.62 2.50 -12.48
N ARG A 8 -2.18 3.19 -13.53
CA ARG A 8 -2.16 2.62 -14.89
C ARG A 8 -1.24 1.40 -14.97
N LEU A 9 -0.07 1.46 -14.33
CA LEU A 9 0.86 0.34 -14.28
C LEU A 9 0.22 -0.87 -13.59
N ILE A 10 -0.49 -0.64 -12.48
CA ILE A 10 -1.21 -1.71 -11.77
C ILE A 10 -2.25 -2.35 -12.68
N GLN A 11 -3.01 -1.54 -13.43
CA GLN A 11 -4.00 -2.06 -14.37
C GLN A 11 -3.36 -2.91 -15.45
N ASP A 12 -2.20 -2.49 -15.99
CA ASP A 12 -1.47 -3.26 -16.99
C ASP A 12 -0.97 -4.58 -16.44
N ILE A 13 -0.45 -4.59 -15.21
CA ILE A 13 0.00 -5.81 -14.54
C ILE A 13 -1.17 -6.76 -14.33
N ARG A 14 -2.32 -6.25 -13.89
CA ARG A 14 -3.52 -7.06 -13.68
C ARG A 14 -4.04 -7.64 -14.98
N ALA A 15 -3.99 -6.86 -16.06
CA ALA A 15 -4.43 -7.34 -17.38
C ALA A 15 -3.56 -8.48 -17.89
N GLU A 16 -2.25 -8.46 -17.61
CA GLU A 16 -1.32 -9.48 -18.08
C GLU A 16 -1.25 -10.70 -17.16
N PHE A 17 -1.19 -10.48 -15.84
CA PHE A 17 -0.94 -11.55 -14.87
C PHE A 17 -2.16 -11.90 -14.00
N GLY A 18 -3.25 -11.14 -14.10
CA GLY A 18 -4.42 -11.34 -13.23
C GLY A 18 -4.03 -11.18 -11.76
N THR A 19 -4.40 -12.16 -10.93
CA THR A 19 -4.10 -12.15 -9.51
C THR A 19 -2.90 -13.02 -9.12
N THR A 20 -2.16 -13.54 -10.10
CA THR A 20 -1.00 -14.39 -9.84
C THR A 20 0.19 -13.64 -9.26
N LYS A 21 0.25 -12.33 -9.48
CA LYS A 21 1.31 -11.45 -8.93
C LYS A 21 0.71 -10.57 -7.84
N LYS A 22 1.39 -10.51 -6.69
CA LYS A 22 1.02 -9.61 -5.60
C LYS A 22 1.65 -8.25 -5.84
N ILE A 23 0.86 -7.21 -5.64
CA ILE A 23 1.30 -5.82 -5.84
C ILE A 23 1.35 -5.12 -4.48
N TRP A 24 2.54 -4.64 -4.13
CA TRP A 24 2.79 -3.87 -2.92
C TRP A 24 3.13 -2.45 -3.32
N ILE A 25 2.53 -1.46 -2.66
CA ILE A 25 2.91 -0.06 -2.87
C ILE A 25 3.22 0.62 -1.54
N TYR A 26 4.16 1.57 -1.60
CA TYR A 26 4.58 2.40 -0.48
C TYR A 26 4.13 3.82 -0.78
N THR A 27 3.22 4.36 0.03
CA THR A 27 2.59 5.64 -0.29
C THR A 27 3.31 6.85 0.31
N GLY A 28 3.98 6.67 1.44
CA GLY A 28 4.54 7.79 2.20
C GLY A 28 3.47 8.66 2.86
N HIS A 29 2.19 8.30 2.75
CA HIS A 29 1.05 9.02 3.30
C HIS A 29 0.15 8.07 4.08
N ILE A 30 -0.68 8.61 4.96
CA ILE A 30 -1.66 7.82 5.72
C ILE A 30 -2.74 7.30 4.76
N PHE A 31 -3.04 6.01 4.83
CA PHE A 31 -3.99 5.35 3.92
C PHE A 31 -5.35 6.07 3.90
N GLU A 32 -5.88 6.42 5.07
CA GLU A 32 -7.19 7.05 5.20
C GLU A 32 -7.23 8.46 4.60
N GLU A 33 -6.07 9.06 4.35
CA GLU A 33 -5.97 10.39 3.76
C GLU A 33 -5.77 10.37 2.24
N LEU A 34 -5.63 9.19 1.64
CA LEU A 34 -5.43 9.08 0.20
C LEU A 34 -6.69 9.48 -0.57
N THR A 35 -6.50 10.24 -1.66
CA THR A 35 -7.57 10.72 -2.54
C THR A 35 -7.17 10.56 -4.00
N GLY A 36 -8.16 10.67 -4.90
CA GLY A 36 -7.93 10.67 -6.34
C GLY A 36 -7.19 9.43 -6.82
N ALA A 37 -6.23 9.63 -7.72
CA ALA A 37 -5.47 8.55 -8.34
C ALA A 37 -4.64 7.76 -7.32
N ALA A 38 -4.14 8.40 -6.27
CA ALA A 38 -3.40 7.74 -5.22
C ALA A 38 -4.29 6.72 -4.48
N LYS A 39 -5.53 7.11 -4.19
CA LYS A 39 -6.51 6.20 -3.58
C LYS A 39 -6.85 5.04 -4.52
N GLN A 40 -7.07 5.34 -5.80
CA GLN A 40 -7.36 4.30 -6.79
C GLN A 40 -6.22 3.29 -6.89
N ALA A 41 -4.97 3.76 -6.93
CA ALA A 41 -3.80 2.89 -6.96
C ALA A 41 -3.73 2.00 -5.71
N ALA A 42 -3.97 2.59 -4.53
CA ALA A 42 -3.96 1.85 -3.27
C ALA A 42 -5.03 0.76 -3.27
N LEU A 43 -6.26 1.08 -3.67
CA LEU A 43 -7.36 0.12 -3.67
C LEU A 43 -7.18 -1.00 -4.71
N ALA A 44 -6.39 -0.74 -5.76
CA ALA A 44 -6.10 -1.73 -6.81
C ALA A 44 -4.92 -2.65 -6.45
N SER A 45 -4.16 -2.32 -5.41
CA SER A 45 -3.01 -3.12 -4.96
C SER A 45 -3.44 -4.19 -3.96
N ASP A 46 -2.54 -5.11 -3.63
CA ASP A 46 -2.78 -6.14 -2.63
C ASP A 46 -2.38 -5.68 -1.23
N VAL A 47 -1.26 -4.96 -1.15
CA VAL A 47 -0.70 -4.50 0.12
C VAL A 47 -0.24 -3.05 -0.02
N VAL A 48 -0.57 -2.23 0.95
CA VAL A 48 -0.11 -0.85 1.04
C VAL A 48 0.70 -0.67 2.31
N VAL A 49 1.95 -0.23 2.16
CA VAL A 49 2.74 0.24 3.31
C VAL A 49 2.51 1.74 3.40
N ASP A 50 1.79 2.17 4.44
CA ASP A 50 1.36 3.55 4.56
C ASP A 50 2.12 4.31 5.64
N GLY A 51 1.95 5.61 5.64
CA GLY A 51 2.57 6.52 6.59
C GLY A 51 3.92 7.03 6.12
N PRO A 52 4.29 8.27 6.53
CA PRO A 52 5.58 8.83 6.16
C PRO A 52 6.71 8.12 6.90
N PHE A 53 7.88 8.05 6.26
CA PHE A 53 9.08 7.58 6.95
C PHE A 53 9.50 8.62 7.99
N ILE A 54 9.61 8.21 9.24
CA ILE A 54 10.04 9.08 10.34
C ILE A 54 11.38 8.56 10.86
N ALA A 55 12.44 9.34 10.65
CA ALA A 55 13.80 8.93 11.01
C ALA A 55 13.94 8.58 12.50
N ALA A 56 13.24 9.30 13.38
CA ALA A 56 13.27 9.04 14.82
C ALA A 56 12.65 7.68 15.19
N LYS A 57 11.86 7.09 14.29
CA LYS A 57 11.21 5.79 14.48
C LYS A 57 11.80 4.71 13.59
N LYS A 58 12.95 5.00 12.96
CA LYS A 58 13.64 4.06 12.11
C LYS A 58 14.07 2.83 12.91
N ASP A 59 13.80 1.65 12.34
CA ASP A 59 14.17 0.38 12.99
C ASP A 59 14.52 -0.64 11.91
N PHE A 60 15.79 -1.02 11.84
CA PHE A 60 16.28 -1.99 10.87
C PHE A 60 15.73 -3.41 11.07
N ARG A 61 15.12 -3.68 12.22
CA ARG A 61 14.56 -5.00 12.52
C ARG A 61 13.16 -5.18 11.96
N LEU A 62 12.52 -4.09 11.50
CA LEU A 62 11.18 -4.15 10.93
C LEU A 62 11.21 -4.80 9.56
N ALA A 63 10.28 -5.73 9.31
CA ALA A 63 10.11 -6.33 8.00
C ALA A 63 9.27 -5.41 7.12
N PHE A 64 9.74 -5.14 5.89
CA PHE A 64 8.98 -4.47 4.83
C PHE A 64 8.61 -2.99 5.07
N ARG A 65 9.03 -2.40 6.17
CA ARG A 65 8.79 -0.98 6.45
C ARG A 65 10.03 -0.36 7.09
N GLY A 66 10.18 0.96 6.91
CA GLY A 66 11.39 1.66 7.37
C GLY A 66 11.28 2.25 8.77
N SER A 67 10.09 2.55 9.24
CA SER A 67 9.88 3.14 10.58
C SER A 67 8.66 2.53 11.25
N SER A 68 8.64 2.56 12.59
CA SER A 68 7.64 1.85 13.39
C SER A 68 6.22 2.42 13.26
N ASN A 69 6.09 3.66 12.79
CA ASN A 69 4.78 4.28 12.57
C ASN A 69 4.09 3.81 11.29
N GLN A 70 4.83 3.20 10.36
CA GLN A 70 4.27 2.72 9.10
C GLN A 70 3.51 1.42 9.31
N ARG A 71 2.39 1.28 8.59
CA ARG A 71 1.55 0.08 8.66
C ARG A 71 1.64 -0.71 7.37
N ILE A 72 1.55 -2.02 7.48
CA ILE A 72 1.48 -2.92 6.34
C ILE A 72 0.03 -3.36 6.23
N ILE A 73 -0.72 -2.78 5.29
CA ILE A 73 -2.17 -2.92 5.20
C ILE A 73 -2.55 -3.98 4.17
N ASP A 74 -3.33 -4.97 4.60
CA ASP A 74 -3.96 -5.93 3.70
C ASP A 74 -5.18 -5.27 3.08
N VAL A 75 -5.09 -4.85 1.81
CA VAL A 75 -6.11 -4.04 1.16
C VAL A 75 -7.43 -4.78 1.05
N LYS A 76 -7.41 -6.02 0.59
CA LYS A 76 -8.64 -6.79 0.39
C LYS A 76 -9.39 -7.01 1.69
N ARG A 77 -8.69 -7.41 2.76
CA ARG A 77 -9.30 -7.59 4.06
C ARG A 77 -9.80 -6.28 4.66
N THR A 78 -9.08 -5.20 4.41
CA THR A 78 -9.48 -3.86 4.85
C THR A 78 -10.80 -3.45 4.20
N LEU A 79 -10.95 -3.67 2.89
CA LEU A 79 -12.19 -3.36 2.18
C LEU A 79 -13.35 -4.22 2.68
N ASP A 80 -13.13 -5.51 2.86
CA ASP A 80 -14.16 -6.43 3.31
C ASP A 80 -14.62 -6.12 4.75
N ALA A 81 -13.67 -5.76 5.62
CA ALA A 81 -13.97 -5.48 7.02
C ALA A 81 -14.44 -4.04 7.28
N GLN A 82 -14.27 -3.14 6.29
CA GLN A 82 -14.54 -1.71 6.43
C GLN A 82 -13.76 -1.06 7.58
N LYS A 83 -12.56 -1.58 7.84
CA LYS A 83 -11.61 -1.04 8.81
C LYS A 83 -10.21 -1.50 8.42
N ILE A 84 -9.20 -0.78 8.90
CA ILE A 84 -7.80 -1.14 8.59
C ILE A 84 -7.46 -2.51 9.18
N ILE A 85 -7.05 -3.42 8.31
CA ILE A 85 -6.54 -4.72 8.70
C ILE A 85 -5.08 -4.79 8.28
N GLU A 86 -4.19 -4.92 9.24
CA GLU A 86 -2.77 -5.03 8.97
C GLU A 86 -2.37 -6.47 8.65
N LEU A 87 -1.45 -6.59 7.70
CA LEU A 87 -0.88 -7.88 7.34
C LEU A 87 0.10 -8.29 8.45
N ASN A 88 -0.03 -9.51 8.91
CA ASN A 88 0.82 -10.04 9.97
C ASN A 88 2.09 -10.65 9.33
N VAL A 89 3.17 -9.88 9.36
CA VAL A 89 4.47 -10.30 8.79
C VAL A 89 5.59 -10.13 9.78
#